data_39f157fe3871107cdc5cde8e17c70bfc
#
_entry.id   39f157fe3871107cdc5cde8e17c70bfc
#
_cell.length_a   1.000
_cell.length_b   1.000
_cell.length_c   1.000
_cell.angle_alpha   90.00
_cell.angle_beta   90.00
_cell.angle_gamma   90.00
#
_symmetry.space_group_name_H-M   'P 1'
#
loop_
_entity.id
_entity.type
_entity.pdbx_description
1 polymer ?
#
loop_
_entity_poly.entity_id
_entity_poly.type
_entity_poly.pdbx_seq_one_letter_code
_entity_poly.pdbx_strand_id
1 'polypeptide(L)'
;MDKNFDVYGLGNALVDMEFEVSPEFLEKMGIKKGLMTLVDGERQEEILKSLNLKDAKRCCGGSAANTIIAVSQFGGKSSYSFRVGNDESGLFYYNNLLESGVK
;
A
#
# COMPACT_ATOMS: atom_id res chain seq x y z
N MET A 1 15.18 -4.39 32.01
CA MET A 1 14.79 -3.23 31.20
C MET A 1 13.55 -3.57 30.39
N ASP A 2 12.49 -2.84 30.59
CA ASP A 2 11.24 -3.07 29.88
C ASP A 2 11.39 -2.65 28.41
N LYS A 3 10.91 -3.50 27.52
CA LYS A 3 10.88 -3.19 26.08
C LYS A 3 9.49 -2.73 25.72
N ASN A 4 9.40 -1.58 25.08
CA ASN A 4 8.12 -1.05 24.63
C ASN A 4 7.60 -1.78 23.38
N PHE A 5 8.50 -2.33 22.58
CA PHE A 5 8.17 -3.01 21.34
C PHE A 5 8.97 -4.31 21.20
N ASP A 6 8.34 -5.30 20.60
CA ASP A 6 9.01 -6.55 20.23
C ASP A 6 9.80 -6.39 18.94
N VAL A 7 9.25 -5.60 18.00
CA VAL A 7 9.86 -5.34 16.70
C VAL A 7 9.68 -3.87 16.33
N TYR A 8 10.74 -3.28 15.83
CA TYR A 8 10.71 -1.94 15.24
C TYR A 8 11.17 -2.04 13.80
N GLY A 9 10.35 -1.56 12.87
CA GLY A 9 10.64 -1.61 11.44
C GLY A 9 10.91 -0.24 10.85
N LEU A 10 11.69 -0.21 9.79
CA LEU A 10 11.95 0.97 8.98
C LEU A 10 11.87 0.57 7.51
N GLY A 11 11.07 1.27 6.74
CA GLY A 11 10.92 0.93 5.34
C GLY A 11 10.12 1.94 4.55
N ASN A 12 9.85 1.61 3.31
CA ASN A 12 9.10 2.44 2.39
C ASN A 12 7.59 2.27 2.60
N ALA A 13 6.88 3.37 2.48
CA ALA A 13 5.42 3.36 2.51
C ALA A 13 4.90 3.14 1.09
N LEU A 14 4.11 2.08 0.90
CA LEU A 14 3.48 1.75 -0.37
C LEU A 14 1.99 1.56 -0.13
N VAL A 15 1.17 2.13 -1.01
CA VAL A 15 -0.27 1.88 -1.02
C VAL A 15 -0.59 1.07 -2.26
N ASP A 16 -1.11 -0.12 -2.06
CA ASP A 16 -1.59 -0.95 -3.14
C ASP A 16 -3.03 -0.58 -3.48
N MET A 17 -3.29 -0.35 -4.75
CA MET A 17 -4.63 -0.08 -5.26
C MET A 17 -5.04 -1.20 -6.20
N GLU A 18 -6.18 -1.81 -5.93
CA GLU A 18 -6.72 -2.91 -6.72
C GLU A 18 -8.02 -2.48 -7.38
N PHE A 19 -8.12 -2.70 -8.68
CA PHE A 19 -9.29 -2.36 -9.48
C PHE A 19 -9.76 -3.58 -10.28
N GLU A 20 -11.06 -3.77 -10.35
CA GLU A 20 -11.64 -4.72 -11.30
C GLU A 20 -11.80 -4.03 -12.64
N VAL A 21 -11.24 -4.62 -13.68
CA VAL A 21 -11.30 -4.07 -15.04
C VAL A 21 -11.62 -5.17 -16.05
N SER A 22 -12.16 -4.76 -17.19
CA SER A 22 -12.47 -5.69 -18.28
C SER A 22 -11.20 -6.04 -19.08
N PRO A 23 -11.19 -7.18 -19.80
CA PRO A 23 -10.08 -7.48 -20.71
C PRO A 23 -9.91 -6.40 -21.78
N GLU A 24 -11.00 -5.79 -22.22
CA GLU A 24 -10.96 -4.72 -23.22
C GLU A 24 -10.24 -3.48 -22.68
N PHE A 25 -10.42 -3.17 -21.38
CA PHE A 25 -9.68 -2.08 -20.74
C PHE A 25 -8.19 -2.32 -20.77
N LEU A 26 -7.75 -3.53 -20.43
CA LEU A 26 -6.33 -3.89 -20.44
C LEU A 26 -5.74 -3.74 -21.84
N GLU A 27 -6.45 -4.21 -22.85
CA GLU A 27 -6.02 -4.11 -24.23
C GLU A 27 -5.92 -2.65 -24.68
N LYS A 28 -6.95 -1.85 -24.38
CA LYS A 28 -6.98 -0.42 -24.70
C LYS A 28 -5.83 0.34 -24.07
N MET A 29 -5.47 -0.01 -22.84
CA MET A 29 -4.37 0.64 -22.11
C MET A 29 -2.99 0.04 -22.43
N GLY A 30 -2.93 -1.00 -23.26
CA GLY A 30 -1.68 -1.63 -23.60
C GLY A 30 -1.03 -2.42 -22.45
N ILE A 31 -1.85 -2.91 -21.53
CA ILE A 31 -1.38 -3.66 -20.37
C ILE A 31 -1.54 -5.16 -20.64
N LYS A 32 -0.45 -5.90 -20.48
CA LYS A 32 -0.47 -7.35 -20.64
C LYS A 32 -0.97 -8.02 -19.36
N LYS A 33 -2.01 -8.84 -19.51
CA LYS A 33 -2.59 -9.58 -18.39
C LYS A 33 -1.58 -10.57 -17.80
N GLY A 34 -1.53 -10.61 -16.48
CA GLY A 34 -0.68 -11.58 -15.78
C GLY A 34 0.77 -11.19 -15.65
N LEU A 35 1.17 -10.04 -16.15
CA LEU A 35 2.54 -9.56 -16.08
C LEU A 35 2.64 -8.30 -15.23
N MET A 36 3.74 -8.19 -14.50
CA MET A 36 4.07 -6.94 -13.81
C MET A 36 4.76 -6.00 -14.81
N THR A 37 4.29 -4.76 -14.87
CA THR A 37 4.87 -3.73 -15.73
C THR A 37 5.21 -2.51 -14.88
N LEU A 38 6.48 -2.11 -14.91
CA LEU A 38 6.90 -0.88 -14.24
C LEU A 38 6.49 0.32 -15.08
N VAL A 39 5.95 1.34 -14.41
CA VAL A 39 5.49 2.56 -15.09
C VAL A 39 6.10 3.77 -14.39
N ASP A 40 6.27 4.87 -15.13
CA ASP A 40 6.67 6.14 -14.55
C ASP A 40 5.46 6.90 -14.00
N GLY A 41 5.70 8.07 -13.41
CA GLY A 41 4.62 8.87 -12.83
C GLY A 41 3.59 9.34 -13.85
N GLU A 42 4.00 9.68 -15.06
CA GLU A 42 3.09 10.12 -16.13
C GLU A 42 2.16 8.99 -16.57
N ARG A 43 2.73 7.80 -16.77
CA ARG A 43 1.95 6.62 -17.16
C ARG A 43 1.00 6.21 -16.05
N GLN A 44 1.45 6.29 -14.81
CA GLN A 44 0.61 6.01 -13.65
C GLN A 44 -0.60 6.94 -13.59
N GLU A 45 -0.39 8.24 -13.78
CA GLU A 45 -1.49 9.22 -13.82
C GLU A 45 -2.46 8.93 -14.96
N GLU A 46 -1.95 8.59 -16.13
CA GLU A 46 -2.77 8.26 -17.29
C GLU A 46 -3.68 7.06 -17.02
N ILE A 47 -3.14 6.02 -16.41
CA ILE A 47 -3.91 4.83 -16.04
C ILE A 47 -4.95 5.18 -14.98
N LEU A 48 -4.56 5.90 -13.93
CA LEU A 48 -5.47 6.26 -12.83
C LEU A 48 -6.60 7.17 -13.30
N LYS A 49 -6.35 8.06 -14.26
CA LYS A 49 -7.41 8.91 -14.83
C LYS A 49 -8.47 8.11 -15.58
N SER A 50 -8.08 6.94 -16.11
CA SER A 50 -9.00 6.06 -16.84
C SER A 50 -9.79 5.15 -15.91
N LEU A 51 -9.53 5.20 -14.61
CA LEU A 51 -10.16 4.37 -13.59
C LEU A 51 -10.96 5.26 -12.63
N ASN A 52 -11.98 4.68 -12.02
CA ASN A 52 -12.72 5.36 -10.95
C ASN A 52 -12.05 5.05 -9.61
N LEU A 53 -11.37 6.04 -9.04
CA LEU A 53 -10.64 5.86 -7.79
C LEU A 53 -11.53 5.45 -6.62
N LYS A 54 -12.84 5.73 -6.70
CA LYS A 54 -13.79 5.29 -5.66
C LYS A 54 -13.96 3.79 -5.62
N ASP A 55 -13.68 3.11 -6.73
CA ASP A 55 -13.81 1.66 -6.84
C ASP A 55 -12.52 0.93 -6.43
N ALA A 56 -11.48 1.66 -6.07
CA ALA A 56 -10.20 1.08 -5.67
C ALA A 56 -10.30 0.42 -4.31
N LYS A 57 -9.78 -0.78 -4.21
CA LYS A 57 -9.47 -1.39 -2.91
C LYS A 57 -8.04 -0.98 -2.57
N ARG A 58 -7.88 -0.35 -1.43
CA ARG A 58 -6.57 0.13 -0.97
C ARG A 58 -6.07 -0.71 0.20
N CYS A 59 -4.78 -0.97 0.20
CA CYS A 59 -4.12 -1.71 1.27
C CYS A 59 -2.71 -1.17 1.46
N CYS A 60 -2.23 -1.21 2.70
CA CYS A 60 -0.82 -0.93 2.96
C CYS A 60 0.04 -2.02 2.33
N GLY A 61 1.10 -1.61 1.65
CA GLY A 61 2.05 -2.52 1.03
C GLY A 61 3.47 -2.26 1.49
N GLY A 62 4.39 -3.00 0.91
CA GLY A 62 5.80 -2.97 1.25
C GLY A 62 6.18 -4.14 2.16
N SER A 63 7.32 -4.76 1.89
CA SER A 63 7.76 -5.96 2.60
C SER A 63 7.90 -5.74 4.11
N ALA A 64 8.53 -4.62 4.49
CA ALA A 64 8.72 -4.31 5.91
C ALA A 64 7.38 -4.04 6.60
N ALA A 65 6.50 -3.26 5.97
CA ALA A 65 5.18 -2.97 6.52
C ALA A 65 4.35 -4.23 6.71
N ASN A 66 4.34 -5.12 5.73
CA ASN A 66 3.60 -6.38 5.81
C ASN A 66 4.09 -7.24 6.98
N THR A 67 5.40 -7.27 7.20
CA THR A 67 6.00 -8.00 8.33
C THR A 67 5.58 -7.40 9.67
N ILE A 68 5.63 -6.07 9.78
CA ILE A 68 5.27 -5.36 11.01
C ILE A 68 3.78 -5.54 11.34
N ILE A 69 2.92 -5.47 10.33
CA ILE A 69 1.48 -5.72 10.50
C ILE A 69 1.25 -7.15 11.00
N ALA A 70 1.94 -8.14 10.41
CA ALA A 70 1.81 -9.53 10.81
C ALA A 70 2.21 -9.72 12.29
N VAL A 71 3.27 -9.08 12.73
CA VAL A 71 3.68 -9.14 14.14
C VAL A 71 2.55 -8.65 15.06
N SER A 72 1.94 -7.52 14.71
CA SER A 72 0.83 -6.98 15.50
C SER A 72 -0.39 -7.90 15.49
N GLN A 73 -0.71 -8.48 14.34
CA GLN A 73 -1.85 -9.40 14.21
C GLN A 73 -1.66 -10.70 14.99
N PHE A 74 -0.42 -11.12 15.18
CA PHE A 74 -0.09 -12.29 16.02
C PHE A 74 0.05 -11.97 17.50
N GLY A 75 -0.25 -10.73 17.91
CA GLY A 75 -0.26 -10.32 19.30
C GLY A 75 1.03 -9.67 19.81
N GLY A 76 2.00 -9.50 18.95
CA GLY A 76 3.24 -8.80 19.31
C GLY A 76 3.06 -7.29 19.31
N LYS A 77 4.01 -6.61 19.92
CA LYS A 77 4.06 -5.14 19.93
C LYS A 77 5.01 -4.68 18.85
N SER A 78 4.51 -3.93 17.87
CA SER A 78 5.33 -3.46 16.77
C SER A 78 5.22 -1.95 16.60
N SER A 79 6.28 -1.38 16.04
CA SER A 79 6.34 0.01 15.62
C SER A 79 6.99 0.10 14.26
N TYR A 80 6.64 1.11 13.48
CA TYR A 80 7.11 1.26 12.13
C TYR A 80 7.40 2.72 11.81
N SER A 81 8.60 2.99 11.28
CA SER A 81 8.98 4.31 10.79
C SER A 81 8.94 4.33 9.28
N PHE A 82 8.27 5.33 8.74
CA PHE A 82 8.11 5.51 7.30
C PHE A 82 7.90 7.00 7.00
N ARG A 83 7.93 7.31 5.72
CA ARG A 83 7.66 8.68 5.25
C ARG A 83 6.55 8.63 4.22
N VAL A 84 5.56 9.49 4.37
CA VAL A 84 4.44 9.62 3.43
C VAL A 84 4.23 11.08 3.06
N GLY A 85 3.56 11.30 1.93
CA GLY A 85 3.15 12.64 1.55
C GLY A 85 1.98 13.14 2.40
N ASN A 86 1.78 14.45 2.38
CA ASN A 86 0.63 15.07 3.05
C ASN A 86 -0.57 15.07 2.08
N ASP A 87 -1.09 13.88 1.80
CA ASP A 87 -2.17 13.65 0.86
C ASP A 87 -3.09 12.53 1.37
N GLU A 88 -4.10 12.20 0.56
CA GLU A 88 -5.08 11.16 0.88
C GLU A 88 -4.42 9.79 1.08
N SER A 89 -3.49 9.44 0.20
CA SER A 89 -2.80 8.15 0.29
C SER A 89 -1.91 8.06 1.53
N GLY A 90 -1.23 9.16 1.88
CA GLY A 90 -0.41 9.22 3.09
C GLY A 90 -1.23 9.06 4.36
N LEU A 91 -2.37 9.74 4.42
CA LEU A 91 -3.29 9.61 5.55
C LEU A 91 -3.87 8.21 5.65
N PHE A 92 -4.26 7.62 4.52
CA PHE A 92 -4.75 6.24 4.48
C PHE A 92 -3.71 5.27 5.02
N TYR A 93 -2.46 5.39 4.59
CA TYR A 93 -1.38 4.51 5.02
C TYR A 93 -1.17 4.57 6.52
N TYR A 94 -1.09 5.78 7.06
CA TYR A 94 -0.90 6.00 8.48
C TYR A 94 -2.06 5.40 9.31
N ASN A 95 -3.29 5.70 8.93
CA ASN A 95 -4.47 5.22 9.66
C ASN A 95 -4.62 3.71 9.55
N ASN A 96 -4.32 3.12 8.40
CA ASN A 96 -4.42 1.68 8.21
C ASN A 96 -3.42 0.92 9.10
N LEU A 97 -2.21 1.45 9.25
CA LEU A 97 -1.23 0.86 10.17
C LEU A 97 -1.73 0.91 11.62
N LEU A 98 -2.28 2.05 12.05
CA LEU A 98 -2.83 2.16 13.40
C LEU A 98 -3.98 1.18 13.64
N GLU A 99 -4.89 1.04 12.67
CA GLU A 99 -6.00 0.08 12.74
C GLU A 99 -5.53 -1.37 12.80
N SER A 100 -4.38 -1.66 12.21
CA SER A 100 -3.77 -3.00 12.24
C SER A 100 -3.03 -3.29 13.54
N GLY A 101 -2.97 -2.35 14.46
CA GLY A 101 -2.33 -2.51 15.76
C GLY A 101 -0.87 -2.06 15.83
N VAL A 102 -0.34 -1.49 14.77
CA VAL A 102 1.02 -0.93 14.74
C VAL A 102 1.02 0.43 15.46
N LYS A 103 2.05 0.66 16.22
CA LYS A 103 2.16 1.91 16.99
C LYS A 103 3.22 2.86 16.44
#